data_848a9a2726f3b240371f43e6075177c3
#
_entry.id   848a9a2726f3b240371f43e6075177c3
#
_cell.length_a   1.000
_cell.length_b   1.000
_cell.length_c   1.000
_cell.angle_alpha   90.00
_cell.angle_beta   90.00
_cell.angle_gamma   90.00
#
_symmetry.space_group_name_H-M   'P 1'
#
loop_
_entity.id
_entity.type
_entity.pdbx_description
1 polymer ?
#
loop_
_entity_poly.entity_id
_entity_poly.type
_entity_poly.pdbx_seq_one_letter_code
_entity_poly.pdbx_strand_id
1 'polypeptide(L)' 'MKSHGENTRIKLKDLAEGCLLVDTKERIWVVEDVIGHRIILSPSWGNAHYTKTINIGRKSWLYGFYLY' A
#
# COMPACT_ATOMS: atom_id res chain seq x y z
N MET A 1 -19.71 -4.95 5.16
CA MET A 1 -18.35 -5.35 5.34
C MET A 1 -17.74 -5.89 4.07
N LYS A 2 -16.58 -5.45 3.76
CA LYS A 2 -16.01 -5.90 2.52
C LYS A 2 -15.17 -7.14 2.70
N SER A 3 -15.05 -7.89 1.67
CA SER A 3 -14.27 -9.11 1.67
C SER A 3 -12.84 -8.77 1.26
N HIS A 4 -11.94 -8.88 2.18
CA HIS A 4 -10.56 -8.51 1.91
C HIS A 4 -9.86 -9.52 1.02
N GLY A 5 -10.26 -10.77 1.12
CA GLY A 5 -9.56 -11.82 0.40
C GLY A 5 -9.60 -11.66 -1.10
N GLU A 6 -10.62 -10.96 -1.59
CA GLU A 6 -10.78 -10.81 -3.03
C GLU A 6 -10.12 -9.56 -3.58
N ASN A 7 -9.71 -8.65 -2.72
CA ASN A 7 -9.26 -7.34 -3.18
C ASN A 7 -7.91 -6.96 -2.63
N THR A 8 -6.98 -7.92 -2.64
CA THR A 8 -5.63 -7.63 -2.21
C THR A 8 -4.78 -7.12 -3.36
N ARG A 9 -5.42 -6.73 -4.46
CA ARG A 9 -4.73 -6.29 -5.65
C ARG A 9 -5.19 -4.87 -5.97
N ILE A 10 -4.26 -3.96 -5.96
CA ILE A 10 -4.54 -2.55 -6.20
C ILE A 10 -3.75 -2.10 -7.40
N LYS A 11 -4.40 -1.43 -8.34
CA LYS A 11 -3.71 -0.93 -9.52
C LYS A 11 -2.78 0.20 -9.13
N LEU A 12 -1.59 0.18 -9.70
CA LEU A 12 -0.61 1.21 -9.42
C LEU A 12 -1.15 2.60 -9.72
N LYS A 13 -1.90 2.73 -10.80
CA LYS A 13 -2.43 4.02 -11.20
C LYS A 13 -3.44 4.60 -10.22
N ASP A 14 -3.96 3.77 -9.33
CA ASP A 14 -4.93 4.21 -8.33
C ASP A 14 -4.25 4.66 -7.04
N LEU A 15 -2.94 4.61 -6.99
CA LEU A 15 -2.20 4.99 -5.80
C LEU A 15 -1.64 6.38 -5.98
N ALA A 16 -1.67 7.15 -4.90
CA ALA A 16 -1.13 8.49 -4.89
C ALA A 16 -0.66 8.80 -3.48
N GLU A 17 0.17 9.82 -3.39
CA GLU A 17 0.63 10.30 -2.09
C GLU A 17 -0.57 10.60 -1.21
N GLY A 18 -0.51 10.12 0.02
CA GLY A 18 -1.58 10.35 0.98
C GLY A 18 -2.62 9.25 1.05
N CYS A 19 -2.62 8.31 0.11
CA CYS A 19 -3.55 7.20 0.18
C CYS A 19 -3.27 6.33 1.39
N LEU A 20 -4.31 5.72 1.92
CA LEU A 20 -4.18 4.80 3.04
C LEU A 20 -4.42 3.40 2.54
N LEU A 21 -3.56 2.48 2.97
CA LEU A 21 -3.65 1.08 2.61
C LEU A 21 -3.70 0.24 3.86
N VAL A 22 -4.35 -0.91 3.76
CA VAL A 22 -4.45 -1.85 4.87
C VAL A 22 -3.77 -3.14 4.42
N ASP A 23 -2.87 -3.67 5.25
CA ASP A 23 -2.20 -4.91 4.92
C ASP A 23 -3.03 -6.10 5.42
N THR A 24 -2.53 -7.31 5.21
CA THR A 24 -3.27 -8.51 5.57
C THR A 24 -3.37 -8.71 7.08
N LYS A 25 -2.61 -7.96 7.84
CA LYS A 25 -2.69 -7.99 9.30
C LYS A 25 -3.50 -6.82 9.82
N GLU A 26 -4.21 -6.14 8.92
CA GLU A 26 -5.09 -5.02 9.24
C GLU A 26 -4.36 -3.83 9.84
N ARG A 27 -3.11 -3.63 9.42
CA ARG A 27 -2.36 -2.46 9.81
C ARG A 27 -2.45 -1.43 8.68
N ILE A 28 -2.56 -0.17 9.05
CA ILE A 28 -2.76 0.90 8.10
C ILE A 28 -1.44 1.55 7.75
N TRP A 29 -1.18 1.65 6.45
CA TRP A 29 0.01 2.30 5.92
C TRP A 29 -0.39 3.53 5.13
N VAL A 30 0.49 4.51 5.11
CA VAL A 30 0.29 5.73 4.33
C VAL A 30 1.22 5.67 3.13
N VAL A 31 0.68 5.96 1.95
CA VAL A 31 1.50 6.05 0.76
C VAL A 31 2.23 7.39 0.80
N GLU A 32 3.56 7.34 0.91
CA GLU A 32 4.36 8.54 0.95
C GLU A 32 4.69 9.02 -0.46
N ASP A 33 4.90 8.09 -1.37
CA ASP A 33 5.26 8.44 -2.73
C ASP A 33 5.11 7.23 -3.63
N VAL A 34 4.93 7.50 -4.91
CA VAL A 34 4.91 6.46 -5.92
C VAL A 34 5.87 6.90 -7.02
N ILE A 35 6.95 6.16 -7.18
CA ILE A 35 8.01 6.52 -8.13
C ILE A 35 8.17 5.37 -9.10
N GLY A 36 7.65 5.55 -10.31
CA GLY A 36 7.66 4.46 -11.29
C GLY A 36 6.91 3.26 -10.75
N HIS A 37 7.58 2.14 -10.63
CA HIS A 37 6.97 0.92 -10.11
C HIS A 37 7.36 0.67 -8.65
N ARG A 38 7.77 1.71 -7.94
CA ARG A 38 8.10 1.61 -6.53
C ARG A 38 7.13 2.42 -5.71
N ILE A 39 6.68 1.84 -4.63
CA ILE A 39 5.72 2.46 -3.74
C ILE A 39 6.37 2.59 -2.38
N ILE A 40 6.36 3.79 -1.83
CA ILE A 40 6.98 4.06 -0.55
C ILE A 40 5.89 4.27 0.47
N LEU A 41 5.90 3.46 1.51
CA LEU A 41 4.88 3.45 2.55
C LEU A 41 5.50 3.79 3.90
N SER A 42 4.70 4.39 4.75
CA SER A 42 5.09 4.59 6.14
C SER A 42 3.97 4.07 7.03
N PRO A 43 4.31 3.55 8.21
CA PRO A 43 3.30 3.07 9.13
C PRO A 43 2.54 4.25 9.76
N SER A 44 1.25 4.04 9.98
CA SER A 44 0.43 5.05 10.63
C SER A 44 0.19 4.74 12.10
N TRP A 45 0.91 3.77 12.65
CA TRP A 45 0.68 3.34 14.02
C TRP A 45 1.92 3.51 14.86
N GLY A 46 1.71 3.65 16.16
CA GLY A 46 2.79 3.70 17.12
C GLY A 46 3.72 4.87 16.89
N ASN A 47 4.96 4.67 17.27
CA ASN A 47 6.00 5.67 17.11
C ASN A 47 7.00 5.27 16.05
N ALA A 48 6.56 4.48 15.10
CA ALA A 48 7.44 4.01 14.04
C ALA A 48 7.81 5.15 13.11
N HIS A 49 9.10 5.26 12.80
CA HIS A 49 9.61 6.32 11.92
C HIS A 49 10.48 5.69 10.85
N TYR A 50 9.86 4.93 9.97
CA TYR A 50 10.60 4.30 8.89
C TYR A 50 9.70 4.23 7.67
N THR A 51 10.30 3.96 6.53
CA THR A 51 9.54 3.75 5.32
C THR A 51 9.81 2.34 4.80
N LYS A 52 8.83 1.82 4.08
CA LYS A 52 8.95 0.54 3.45
C LYS A 52 8.78 0.76 1.95
N THR A 53 9.73 0.27 1.18
CA THR A 53 9.68 0.40 -0.27
C THR A 53 9.27 -0.92 -0.87
N ILE A 54 8.26 -0.90 -1.72
CA ILE A 54 7.81 -2.09 -2.42
C ILE A 54 8.00 -1.85 -3.90
N ASN A 55 8.75 -2.74 -4.52
CA ASN A 55 9.01 -2.67 -5.95
C ASN A 55 8.18 -3.75 -6.62
N ILE A 56 7.20 -3.34 -7.41
CA ILE A 56 6.31 -4.29 -8.06
C ILE A 56 6.83 -4.72 -9.43
N GLY A 57 8.00 -4.20 -9.82
CA GLY A 57 8.64 -4.63 -11.06
C GLY A 57 7.80 -4.29 -12.26
N ARG A 58 7.57 -5.27 -13.11
CA ARG A 58 6.79 -5.07 -14.34
C ARG A 58 5.30 -5.18 -14.11
N LYS A 59 4.89 -5.53 -12.91
CA LYS A 59 3.48 -5.65 -12.61
C LYS A 59 2.87 -4.28 -12.46
N SER A 60 1.57 -4.21 -12.71
CA SER A 60 0.84 -2.97 -12.51
C SER A 60 -0.03 -3.03 -11.27
N TRP A 61 0.20 -4.01 -10.43
CA TRP A 61 -0.63 -4.26 -9.26
C TRP A 61 0.20 -4.35 -8.01
N LEU A 62 -0.36 -3.85 -6.92
CA LEU A 62 0.20 -4.05 -5.59
C LEU A 62 -0.63 -5.15 -4.94
N TYR A 63 0.04 -6.20 -4.49
CA TYR A 63 -0.61 -7.33 -3.85
C TYR A 63 -0.42 -7.26 -2.34
N GLY A 64 -1.38 -7.84 -1.63
CA GLY A 64 -1.26 -7.94 -0.18
C GLY A 64 -1.78 -6.74 0.58
N PHE A 65 -2.41 -5.79 -0.12
CA PHE A 65 -2.97 -4.59 0.49
C PHE A 65 -4.35 -4.34 -0.07
N TYR A 66 -5.13 -3.58 0.67
CA TYR A 66 -6.41 -3.06 0.18
C TYR A 66 -6.45 -1.56 0.41
N LEU A 67 -7.29 -0.89 -0.34
CA LEU A 67 -7.54 0.52 -0.08
C LEU A 67 -8.34 0.65 1.22
N TYR A 68 -7.93 1.60 2.04
CA TYR A 68 -8.56 1.81 3.33
C TYR A 68 -9.96 2.40 3.20
#